data_48bf16e9d495dcb86f88f4a98038708a
#
_entry.id   48bf16e9d495dcb86f88f4a98038708a
#
_cell.length_a   1.000
_cell.length_b   1.000
_cell.length_c   1.000
_cell.angle_alpha   90.00
_cell.angle_beta   90.00
_cell.angle_gamma   90.00
#
_symmetry.space_group_name_H-M   'P 1'
#
loop_
_entity.id
_entity.type
_entity.pdbx_description
1 polymer ?
#
loop_
_entity_poly.entity_id
_entity_poly.type
_entity_poly.pdbx_seq_one_letter_code
_entity_poly.pdbx_strand_id
1 'polypeptide(L)'
;MGEIEGDLCLGGEFRARFFASGWEGTGRVEACEPPRLLLQTMKPGQQREHVIEIRLAADGDQTTLVWEERGMPLGQLAAYGAGIQVHVEDLAAHLAGRERCDADARWNELLPAYQDLAANVG
;
A
#
# COMPACT_ATOMS: atom_id res chain seq x y z
N MET A 1 10.14 5.89 2.10
CA MET A 1 9.45 5.26 0.93
C MET A 1 10.00 3.85 0.71
N GLY A 2 10.54 3.54 -0.44
CA GLY A 2 10.98 2.18 -0.75
C GLY A 2 11.76 2.12 -2.06
N GLU A 3 12.04 0.91 -2.47
CA GLU A 3 12.71 0.60 -3.74
C GLU A 3 11.88 -0.36 -4.54
N ILE A 4 11.86 -0.18 -5.86
CA ILE A 4 11.20 -1.08 -6.80
C ILE A 4 12.19 -1.42 -7.89
N GLU A 5 12.36 -2.71 -8.15
CA GLU A 5 13.20 -3.24 -9.23
C GLU A 5 12.37 -4.15 -10.13
N GLY A 6 12.61 -4.09 -11.41
CA GLY A 6 11.98 -4.97 -12.39
C GLY A 6 11.25 -4.21 -13.47
N ASP A 7 10.26 -4.87 -14.05
CA ASP A 7 9.49 -4.35 -15.18
C ASP A 7 8.13 -3.85 -14.69
N LEU A 8 7.92 -2.54 -14.78
CA LEU A 8 6.66 -1.89 -14.36
C LEU A 8 5.68 -1.71 -15.51
N CYS A 9 5.93 -2.31 -16.65
CA CYS A 9 5.00 -2.34 -17.78
C CYS A 9 3.89 -3.37 -17.53
N LEU A 10 2.78 -3.23 -18.27
CA LEU A 10 1.67 -4.19 -18.21
C LEU A 10 2.18 -5.62 -18.40
N GLY A 11 1.81 -6.50 -17.49
CA GLY A 11 2.23 -7.89 -17.47
C GLY A 11 3.62 -8.14 -16.90
N GLY A 12 4.37 -7.08 -16.61
CA GLY A 12 5.72 -7.19 -16.07
C GLY A 12 5.72 -7.54 -14.58
N GLU A 13 6.81 -8.17 -14.15
CA GLU A 13 7.00 -8.53 -12.74
C GLU A 13 8.04 -7.61 -12.11
N PHE A 14 7.85 -7.32 -10.84
CA PHE A 14 8.72 -6.45 -10.08
C PHE A 14 8.92 -6.96 -8.66
N ARG A 15 9.97 -6.46 -8.01
CA ARG A 15 10.22 -6.64 -6.58
C ARG A 15 10.16 -5.28 -5.91
N ALA A 16 9.48 -5.22 -4.77
CA ALA A 16 9.37 -3.98 -4.00
C ALA A 16 9.84 -4.21 -2.57
N ARG A 17 10.42 -3.17 -1.98
CA ARG A 17 10.81 -3.12 -0.59
C ARG A 17 10.42 -1.77 -0.01
N PHE A 18 9.71 -1.78 1.11
CA PHE A 18 9.32 -0.56 1.81
C PHE A 18 10.22 -0.34 3.03
N PHE A 19 10.82 0.84 3.10
CA PHE A 19 11.78 1.12 4.17
C PHE A 19 11.13 1.22 5.54
N ALA A 20 9.93 1.80 5.62
CA ALA A 20 9.25 2.01 6.88
C ALA A 20 8.91 0.70 7.61
N SER A 21 8.45 -0.30 6.88
CA SER A 21 8.02 -1.59 7.45
C SER A 21 9.02 -2.71 7.27
N GLY A 22 10.03 -2.52 6.40
CA GLY A 22 10.91 -3.59 6.00
C GLY A 22 10.26 -4.64 5.11
N TRP A 23 9.02 -4.40 4.66
CA TRP A 23 8.31 -5.34 3.82
C TRP A 23 8.98 -5.51 2.46
N GLU A 24 9.12 -6.75 2.04
CA GLU A 24 9.62 -7.11 0.70
C GLU A 24 8.65 -8.08 0.05
N GLY A 25 8.50 -7.95 -1.25
CA GLY A 25 7.66 -8.87 -1.99
C GLY A 25 7.78 -8.66 -3.49
N THR A 26 7.20 -9.59 -4.23
CA THR A 26 7.10 -9.54 -5.69
C THR A 26 5.69 -9.18 -6.10
N GLY A 27 5.56 -8.60 -7.29
CA GLY A 27 4.26 -8.26 -7.84
C GLY A 27 4.26 -8.35 -9.35
N ARG A 28 3.06 -8.35 -9.93
CA ARG A 28 2.85 -8.29 -11.37
C ARG A 28 1.88 -7.17 -11.67
N VAL A 29 2.19 -6.38 -12.71
CA VAL A 29 1.31 -5.29 -13.15
C VAL A 29 0.19 -5.87 -13.98
N GLU A 30 -1.05 -5.75 -13.52
CA GLU A 30 -2.24 -6.24 -14.21
C GLU A 30 -2.90 -5.17 -15.07
N ALA A 31 -2.83 -3.91 -14.65
CA ALA A 31 -3.30 -2.76 -15.43
C ALA A 31 -2.50 -1.53 -15.03
N CYS A 32 -2.21 -0.69 -16.02
CA CYS A 32 -1.48 0.54 -15.78
C CYS A 32 -1.98 1.62 -16.75
N GLU A 33 -2.64 2.64 -16.21
CA GLU A 33 -3.15 3.78 -16.97
C GLU A 33 -2.64 5.07 -16.32
N PRO A 34 -1.39 5.46 -16.57
CA PRO A 34 -0.84 6.66 -15.95
C PRO A 34 -1.62 7.91 -16.35
N PRO A 35 -1.81 8.85 -15.46
CA PRO A 35 -1.44 8.83 -14.04
C PRO A 35 -2.56 8.35 -13.11
N ARG A 36 -3.59 7.67 -13.62
CA ARG A 36 -4.85 7.44 -12.90
C ARG A 36 -4.98 6.10 -12.21
N LEU A 37 -4.42 5.04 -12.78
CA LEU A 37 -4.70 3.68 -12.30
C LEU A 37 -3.45 2.81 -12.35
N LEU A 38 -3.23 2.10 -11.26
CA LEU A 38 -2.27 1.01 -11.19
C LEU A 38 -2.93 -0.16 -10.47
N LEU A 39 -3.00 -1.30 -11.12
CA LEU A 39 -3.54 -2.54 -10.57
C LEU A 39 -2.42 -3.57 -10.53
N GLN A 40 -2.17 -4.13 -9.36
CA GLN A 40 -1.08 -5.07 -9.14
C GLN A 40 -1.58 -6.32 -8.44
N THR A 41 -1.06 -7.48 -8.86
CA THR A 41 -1.18 -8.70 -8.06
C THR A 41 0.12 -8.86 -7.28
N MET A 42 0.01 -8.91 -5.96
CA MET A 42 1.16 -9.09 -5.08
C MET A 42 1.34 -10.56 -4.77
N LYS A 43 2.60 -11.01 -4.77
CA LYS A 43 2.98 -12.41 -4.52
C LYS A 43 2.26 -13.38 -5.47
N PRO A 44 2.31 -13.14 -6.80
CA PRO A 44 1.56 -13.97 -7.75
C PRO A 44 1.97 -15.44 -7.64
N GLY A 45 0.97 -16.33 -7.59
CA GLY A 45 1.19 -17.77 -7.48
C GLY A 45 1.68 -18.26 -6.13
N GLN A 46 1.79 -17.38 -5.13
CA GLN A 46 2.27 -17.71 -3.79
C GLN A 46 1.12 -17.67 -2.78
N GLN A 47 1.39 -18.19 -1.58
CA GLN A 47 0.47 -18.00 -0.47
C GLN A 47 0.32 -16.51 -0.18
N ARG A 48 -0.88 -16.09 0.18
CA ARG A 48 -1.20 -14.69 0.46
C ARG A 48 -1.14 -13.80 -0.79
N GLU A 49 -1.36 -14.40 -1.96
CA GLU A 49 -1.58 -13.61 -3.17
C GLU A 49 -2.74 -12.65 -2.92
N HIS A 50 -2.54 -11.38 -3.23
CA HIS A 50 -3.58 -10.37 -3.06
C HIS A 50 -3.45 -9.30 -4.14
N VAL A 51 -4.47 -8.47 -4.27
CA VAL A 51 -4.54 -7.44 -5.29
C VAL A 51 -4.48 -6.07 -4.64
N ILE A 52 -3.67 -5.18 -5.19
CA ILE A 52 -3.62 -3.78 -4.81
C ILE A 52 -4.09 -2.95 -5.99
N GLU A 53 -5.09 -2.11 -5.77
CA GLU A 53 -5.55 -1.14 -6.75
C GLU A 53 -5.28 0.26 -6.21
N ILE A 54 -4.56 1.06 -6.97
CA ILE A 54 -4.25 2.44 -6.64
C ILE A 54 -4.87 3.33 -7.70
N ARG A 55 -5.71 4.28 -7.27
CA ARG A 55 -6.35 5.24 -8.16
C ARG A 55 -5.99 6.65 -7.72
N LEU A 56 -5.73 7.51 -8.70
CA LEU A 56 -5.50 8.93 -8.49
C LEU A 56 -6.55 9.72 -9.25
N ALA A 57 -7.14 10.69 -8.59
CA ALA A 57 -8.11 11.59 -9.20
C ALA A 57 -7.77 13.03 -8.85
N ALA A 58 -7.85 13.90 -9.84
CA ALA A 58 -7.66 15.33 -9.62
C ALA A 58 -8.88 15.91 -8.88
N ASP A 59 -8.61 16.79 -7.90
CA ASP A 59 -9.63 17.46 -7.10
C ASP A 59 -9.15 18.90 -6.87
N GLY A 60 -9.43 19.78 -7.82
CA GLY A 60 -8.90 21.14 -7.81
C GLY A 60 -7.37 21.13 -7.83
N ASP A 61 -6.77 21.77 -6.84
CA ASP A 61 -5.30 21.81 -6.68
C ASP A 61 -4.74 20.58 -5.94
N GLN A 62 -5.60 19.63 -5.60
CA GLN A 62 -5.24 18.45 -4.84
C GLN A 62 -5.44 17.20 -5.67
N THR A 63 -4.83 16.12 -5.22
CA THR A 63 -5.01 14.77 -5.78
C THR A 63 -5.57 13.86 -4.70
N THR A 64 -6.66 13.17 -5.02
CA THR A 64 -7.19 12.12 -4.15
C THR A 64 -6.55 10.80 -4.53
N LEU A 65 -5.96 10.13 -3.55
CA LEU A 65 -5.40 8.79 -3.70
C LEU A 65 -6.32 7.79 -3.01
N VAL A 66 -6.74 6.77 -3.74
CA VAL A 66 -7.50 5.64 -3.18
C VAL A 66 -6.64 4.40 -3.32
N TRP A 67 -6.36 3.78 -2.19
CA TRP A 67 -5.60 2.53 -2.11
C TRP A 67 -6.53 1.45 -1.60
N GLU A 68 -6.73 0.41 -2.39
CA GLU A 68 -7.59 -0.71 -2.05
C GLU A 68 -6.82 -2.01 -2.16
N GLU A 69 -6.88 -2.83 -1.12
CA GLU A 69 -6.33 -4.18 -1.15
C GLU A 69 -7.44 -5.20 -1.02
N ARG A 70 -7.40 -6.23 -1.85
CA ARG A 70 -8.37 -7.31 -1.87
C ARG A 70 -7.67 -8.67 -1.74
N GLY A 71 -8.34 -9.61 -1.11
CA GLY A 71 -7.83 -10.97 -0.96
C GLY A 71 -6.96 -11.19 0.28
N MET A 72 -6.98 -10.24 1.22
CA MET A 72 -6.24 -10.37 2.47
C MET A 72 -7.01 -11.25 3.46
N PRO A 73 -6.32 -12.13 4.20
CA PRO A 73 -6.96 -12.87 5.30
C PRO A 73 -7.50 -11.92 6.37
N LEU A 74 -8.68 -12.23 6.90
CA LEU A 74 -9.33 -11.39 7.90
C LEU A 74 -8.44 -11.09 9.11
N GLY A 75 -7.68 -12.09 9.57
CA GLY A 75 -6.78 -11.94 10.71
C GLY A 75 -5.62 -10.97 10.49
N GLN A 76 -5.40 -10.55 9.25
CA GLN A 76 -4.29 -9.65 8.89
C GLN A 76 -4.76 -8.26 8.46
N LEU A 77 -6.07 -8.04 8.34
CA LEU A 77 -6.60 -6.77 7.86
C LEU A 77 -6.14 -5.59 8.72
N ALA A 78 -6.19 -5.72 10.03
CA ALA A 78 -5.81 -4.64 10.94
C ALA A 78 -4.33 -4.28 10.78
N ALA A 79 -3.45 -5.28 10.77
CA ALA A 79 -2.02 -5.06 10.65
C ALA A 79 -1.66 -4.39 9.32
N TYR A 80 -2.24 -4.87 8.21
CA TYR A 80 -2.00 -4.29 6.89
C TYR A 80 -2.61 -2.90 6.76
N GLY A 81 -3.82 -2.68 7.27
CA GLY A 81 -4.45 -1.36 7.25
C GLY A 81 -3.62 -0.31 7.95
N ALA A 82 -3.15 -0.61 9.15
CA ALA A 82 -2.27 0.28 9.89
C ALA A 82 -0.95 0.53 9.13
N GLY A 83 -0.37 -0.51 8.55
CA GLY A 83 0.86 -0.41 7.77
C GLY A 83 0.71 0.47 6.52
N ILE A 84 -0.39 0.31 5.79
CA ILE A 84 -0.67 1.13 4.61
C ILE A 84 -0.82 2.59 5.00
N GLN A 85 -1.51 2.88 6.10
CA GLN A 85 -1.66 4.26 6.54
C GLN A 85 -0.31 4.89 6.89
N VAL A 86 0.59 4.15 7.53
CA VAL A 86 1.95 4.64 7.80
C VAL A 86 2.65 5.00 6.49
N HIS A 87 2.57 4.15 5.48
CA HIS A 87 3.20 4.42 4.18
C HIS A 87 2.59 5.64 3.48
N VAL A 88 1.27 5.82 3.55
CA VAL A 88 0.61 6.97 2.96
C VAL A 88 0.97 8.25 3.70
N GLU A 89 1.06 8.21 5.02
CA GLU A 89 1.53 9.36 5.82
C GLU A 89 2.99 9.69 5.49
N ASP A 90 3.80 8.67 5.27
CA ASP A 90 5.21 8.83 4.85
C ASP A 90 5.31 9.53 3.49
N LEU A 91 4.45 9.13 2.55
CA LEU A 91 4.36 9.78 1.24
C LEU A 91 3.96 11.26 1.39
N ALA A 92 2.96 11.54 2.20
CA ALA A 92 2.49 12.91 2.44
C ALA A 92 3.62 13.77 3.04
N ALA A 93 4.37 13.24 3.99
CA ALA A 93 5.51 13.93 4.57
C ALA A 93 6.60 14.20 3.54
N HIS A 94 6.89 13.22 2.70
CA HIS A 94 7.88 13.37 1.62
C HIS A 94 7.48 14.47 0.64
N LEU A 95 6.23 14.48 0.21
CA LEU A 95 5.73 15.48 -0.74
C LEU A 95 5.71 16.89 -0.13
N ALA A 96 5.55 17.01 1.18
CA ALA A 96 5.55 18.28 1.90
C ALA A 96 6.95 18.71 2.36
N GLY A 97 7.98 17.92 2.09
CA GLY A 97 9.35 18.21 2.55
C GLY A 97 9.54 18.06 4.05
N ARG A 98 8.66 17.30 4.72
CA ARG A 98 8.74 17.03 6.15
C ARG A 98 9.44 15.71 6.42
N GLU A 99 9.98 15.55 7.62
CA GLU A 99 10.49 14.27 8.06
C GLU A 99 9.35 13.29 8.31
N ARG A 100 9.60 12.02 7.99
CA ARG A 100 8.64 10.96 8.30
C ARG A 100 8.64 10.67 9.80
N CYS A 101 7.50 10.18 10.30
CA CYS A 101 7.36 9.77 11.69
C CYS A 101 8.11 8.47 11.97
N ASP A 102 8.22 8.12 13.25
CA ASP A 102 8.67 6.80 13.66
C ASP A 102 7.60 5.78 13.23
N ALA A 103 7.94 4.94 12.26
CA ALA A 103 6.99 4.02 11.66
C ALA A 103 6.42 3.02 12.67
N ASP A 104 7.27 2.47 13.53
CA ASP A 104 6.82 1.48 14.52
C ASP A 104 5.90 2.10 15.57
N ALA A 105 6.26 3.27 16.06
CA ALA A 105 5.44 4.00 17.03
C ALA A 105 4.08 4.37 16.44
N ARG A 106 4.07 4.87 15.21
CA ARG A 106 2.83 5.25 14.52
C ARG A 106 1.95 4.04 14.23
N TRP A 107 2.53 2.95 13.78
CA TRP A 107 1.80 1.71 13.54
C TRP A 107 1.12 1.21 14.82
N ASN A 108 1.84 1.23 15.95
CA ASN A 108 1.28 0.83 17.24
C ASN A 108 0.13 1.74 17.68
N GLU A 109 0.19 3.03 17.38
CA GLU A 109 -0.90 3.95 17.67
C GLU A 109 -2.15 3.67 16.84
N LEU A 110 -1.96 3.29 15.56
CA LEU A 110 -3.05 3.06 14.61
C LEU A 110 -3.71 1.69 14.77
N LEU A 111 -2.96 0.70 15.21
CA LEU A 111 -3.40 -0.69 15.22
C LEU A 111 -4.74 -0.91 15.94
N PRO A 112 -4.98 -0.36 17.15
CA PRO A 112 -6.26 -0.57 17.85
C PRO A 112 -7.47 -0.12 17.03
N ALA A 113 -7.38 1.02 16.36
CA ALA A 113 -8.49 1.52 15.53
C ALA A 113 -8.77 0.58 14.35
N TYR A 114 -7.73 0.05 13.71
CA TYR A 114 -7.89 -0.91 12.63
C TYR A 114 -8.40 -2.25 13.12
N GLN A 115 -8.02 -2.68 14.33
CA GLN A 115 -8.58 -3.88 14.96
C GLN A 115 -10.08 -3.74 15.18
N ASP A 116 -10.53 -2.58 15.64
CA ASP A 116 -11.96 -2.30 15.82
C ASP A 116 -12.70 -2.32 14.48
N LEU A 117 -12.13 -1.74 13.43
CA LEU A 117 -12.71 -1.78 12.09
C LEU A 117 -12.80 -3.22 11.57
N ALA A 118 -11.75 -3.99 11.73
CA ALA A 118 -11.70 -5.38 11.27
C ALA A 118 -12.73 -6.26 11.99
N ALA A 119 -12.97 -6.00 13.27
CA ALA A 119 -13.96 -6.75 14.06
C ALA A 119 -15.39 -6.55 13.54
N ASN A 120 -15.66 -5.45 12.84
CA ASN A 120 -16.98 -5.15 12.28
C ASN A 120 -17.16 -5.66 10.85
N VAL A 121 -16.14 -6.20 10.22
CA VAL A 121 -16.19 -6.70 8.83
C VAL A 121 -16.61 -8.16 8.77
N GLY A 122 -16.36 -8.89 9.81
CA GLY A 122 -16.68 -10.30 9.88
C GLY A 122 -18.13 -10.59 10.11
#